data_6050ade3a612e4c673653333fe51b4d3
#
_entry.id   6050ade3a612e4c673653333fe51b4d3
#
_cell.length_a   1.000
_cell.length_b   1.000
_cell.length_c   1.000
_cell.angle_alpha   90.00
_cell.angle_beta   90.00
_cell.angle_gamma   90.00
#
_symmetry.space_group_name_H-M   'P 1'
#
loop_
_entity.id
_entity.type
_entity.pdbx_description
1 polymer ?
#
loop_
_entity_poly.entity_id
_entity_poly.type
_entity_poly.pdbx_seq_one_letter_code
_entity_poly.pdbx_strand_id
1 'polypeptide(L)'
;MGESPVWAFSSLPRSGPRNDPPQRLPANGLDMLTSMSDDEIHPNAPVALVTMEVRHPAMDALTESSSRELKRLLSEHLPIERQAQDMAWGMGPGGSPTPTADRFVRYVNRDNTIAASLKSEAITVETTSYTNFESFCEVVMRVVDARAQVSSIVGVERIGLRYVLEVRVPVGVDGRIDWANWISEPLIGPQRIAPSGLALTEWQGAAVYREAQPGKSLIIRYGPGIGQALDQNYHLRRITPPQQGPYFLMDIDSFWTPAGGAIPEYNRDLLVTTFQDLYEPSQTVFQEMLTSRLKDDLLRR
;
A
#
# COMPACT_ATOMS: atom_id res chain seq x y z
N MET A 1 25.66 -14.15 3.19
CA MET A 1 24.63 -14.31 2.17
C MET A 1 23.31 -14.36 2.93
N GLY A 2 22.66 -13.22 3.09
CA GLY A 2 21.41 -13.08 3.84
C GLY A 2 20.27 -12.89 2.84
N GLU A 3 19.39 -13.87 2.76
CA GLU A 3 18.15 -13.76 2.00
C GLU A 3 17.20 -12.79 2.72
N SER A 4 16.77 -11.74 2.03
CA SER A 4 15.71 -10.86 2.52
C SER A 4 14.37 -11.61 2.49
N PRO A 5 13.54 -11.56 3.54
CA PRO A 5 12.27 -12.28 3.56
C PRO A 5 11.27 -11.66 2.59
N VAL A 6 10.95 -12.38 1.53
CA VAL A 6 9.85 -12.09 0.63
C VAL A 6 8.55 -12.54 1.32
N TRP A 7 7.69 -11.60 1.69
CA TRP A 7 6.40 -11.91 2.34
C TRP A 7 5.39 -12.44 1.31
N ALA A 8 5.14 -13.74 1.35
CA ALA A 8 4.07 -14.39 0.59
C ALA A 8 2.73 -14.24 1.31
N PHE A 9 1.71 -13.81 0.60
CA PHE A 9 0.33 -13.76 1.10
C PHE A 9 -0.24 -15.18 1.22
N SER A 10 -0.56 -15.61 2.45
CA SER A 10 -1.40 -16.78 2.68
C SER A 10 -2.81 -16.34 3.09
N SER A 11 -3.81 -16.92 2.43
CA SER A 11 -5.24 -16.69 2.62
C SER A 11 -5.75 -17.24 3.96
N LEU A 12 -6.55 -16.44 4.67
CA LEU A 12 -7.24 -16.83 5.91
C LEU A 12 -8.66 -17.37 5.64
N PRO A 13 -9.23 -18.23 6.51
CA PRO A 13 -10.48 -18.93 6.27
C PRO A 13 -11.75 -18.06 6.44
N ARG A 14 -12.81 -18.44 5.74
CA ARG A 14 -14.13 -17.78 5.65
C ARG A 14 -15.04 -18.13 6.83
N SER A 15 -15.74 -17.15 7.41
CA SER A 15 -16.89 -17.33 8.29
C SER A 15 -18.13 -16.63 7.70
N GLY A 16 -19.29 -17.29 7.75
CA GLY A 16 -20.52 -16.94 7.04
C GLY A 16 -21.45 -15.93 7.75
N PRO A 17 -22.63 -15.57 7.18
CA PRO A 17 -23.21 -14.25 7.21
C PRO A 17 -24.39 -14.00 8.16
N ARG A 18 -24.72 -12.70 8.42
CA ARG A 18 -26.05 -12.20 8.84
C ARG A 18 -26.42 -10.97 8.00
N ASN A 19 -27.70 -10.90 7.58
CA ASN A 19 -28.28 -9.89 6.69
C ASN A 19 -28.91 -8.75 7.47
N ASP A 20 -28.65 -7.49 7.11
CA ASP A 20 -29.50 -6.31 7.37
C ASP A 20 -29.42 -5.33 6.17
N PRO A 21 -30.49 -4.51 5.90
CA PRO A 21 -30.67 -3.80 4.63
C PRO A 21 -29.91 -2.45 4.55
N PRO A 22 -29.66 -1.92 3.34
CA PRO A 22 -28.78 -0.78 3.09
C PRO A 22 -29.41 0.57 3.40
N GLN A 23 -28.66 1.47 4.04
CA GLN A 23 -28.97 2.90 4.21
C GLN A 23 -28.54 3.71 2.98
N ARG A 24 -29.35 4.71 2.60
CA ARG A 24 -29.11 5.62 1.47
C ARG A 24 -28.05 6.67 1.78
N LEU A 25 -27.13 6.87 0.86
CA LEU A 25 -26.06 7.88 0.89
C LEU A 25 -26.50 9.22 0.26
N PRO A 26 -25.96 10.37 0.69
CA PRO A 26 -26.19 11.69 0.10
C PRO A 26 -25.36 11.94 -1.17
N ALA A 27 -25.90 12.75 -2.07
CA ALA A 27 -25.29 13.14 -3.33
C ALA A 27 -24.30 14.31 -3.14
N ASN A 28 -23.14 14.23 -3.78
CA ASN A 28 -22.09 15.21 -4.11
C ASN A 28 -20.70 14.87 -3.55
N GLY A 29 -19.95 14.04 -4.29
CA GLY A 29 -18.61 13.55 -3.87
C GLY A 29 -17.43 14.48 -4.17
N LEU A 30 -17.60 15.60 -4.89
CA LEU A 30 -16.47 16.49 -5.25
C LEU A 30 -16.19 17.62 -4.24
N ASP A 31 -17.22 18.06 -3.49
CA ASP A 31 -17.06 19.10 -2.47
C ASP A 31 -16.50 18.58 -1.15
N MET A 32 -16.41 17.28 -0.95
CA MET A 32 -15.83 16.68 0.27
C MET A 32 -14.30 16.71 0.32
N LEU A 33 -13.61 16.85 -0.82
CA LEU A 33 -12.15 16.92 -0.86
C LEU A 33 -11.58 18.22 -0.26
N THR A 34 -12.41 19.25 -0.10
CA THR A 34 -11.99 20.58 0.37
C THR A 34 -12.16 20.84 1.87
N SER A 35 -12.71 19.90 2.64
CA SER A 35 -12.93 20.08 4.09
C SER A 35 -12.05 19.16 4.96
N MET A 36 -10.91 18.68 4.44
CA MET A 36 -9.96 17.97 5.27
C MET A 36 -9.24 18.97 6.17
N SER A 37 -9.37 18.76 7.49
CA SER A 37 -8.63 19.45 8.54
C SER A 37 -7.15 19.55 8.14
N ASP A 38 -6.46 20.58 8.66
CA ASP A 38 -4.99 20.73 8.66
C ASP A 38 -4.32 19.49 9.27
N ASP A 39 -4.39 18.35 8.57
CA ASP A 39 -3.64 17.17 8.91
C ASP A 39 -2.17 17.56 8.82
N GLU A 40 -1.47 17.37 9.91
CA GLU A 40 -0.10 17.80 10.09
C GLU A 40 0.76 17.25 8.94
N ILE A 41 0.98 18.10 7.93
CA ILE A 41 1.82 17.76 6.78
C ILE A 41 3.26 17.69 7.26
N HIS A 42 3.82 16.51 7.25
CA HIS A 42 5.23 16.30 7.52
C HIS A 42 6.02 16.41 6.21
N PRO A 43 6.74 17.51 5.96
CA PRO A 43 7.46 17.72 4.69
C PRO A 43 8.52 16.63 4.43
N ASN A 44 9.01 15.99 5.49
CA ASN A 44 9.98 14.90 5.44
C ASN A 44 9.36 13.56 5.89
N ALA A 45 8.09 13.31 5.58
CA ALA A 45 7.47 12.03 5.89
C ALA A 45 8.31 10.87 5.32
N PRO A 46 8.61 9.83 6.11
CA PRO A 46 9.53 8.77 5.73
C PRO A 46 8.89 7.73 4.79
N VAL A 47 8.07 8.19 3.86
CA VAL A 47 7.32 7.34 2.93
C VAL A 47 8.27 6.80 1.86
N ALA A 48 8.41 5.48 1.81
CA ALA A 48 9.19 4.78 0.81
C ALA A 48 8.34 4.37 -0.39
N LEU A 49 7.08 3.97 -0.15
CA LEU A 49 6.14 3.53 -1.16
C LEU A 49 4.70 3.76 -0.69
N VAL A 50 3.84 4.21 -1.60
CA VAL A 50 2.39 4.13 -1.41
C VAL A 50 1.80 3.33 -2.56
N THR A 51 0.84 2.46 -2.25
CA THR A 51 0.13 1.63 -3.21
C THR A 51 -1.37 1.76 -3.00
N MET A 52 -2.12 2.03 -4.08
CA MET A 52 -3.57 1.83 -4.15
C MET A 52 -3.89 0.69 -5.11
N GLU A 53 -4.76 -0.22 -4.68
CA GLU A 53 -5.18 -1.39 -5.45
C GLU A 53 -6.69 -1.47 -5.53
N VAL A 54 -7.21 -1.72 -6.73
CA VAL A 54 -8.60 -2.09 -6.98
C VAL A 54 -8.61 -3.49 -7.57
N ARG A 55 -9.14 -4.47 -6.85
CA ARG A 55 -9.38 -5.82 -7.38
C ARG A 55 -10.78 -5.93 -7.95
N HIS A 56 -10.89 -6.60 -9.05
CA HIS A 56 -12.12 -6.82 -9.79
C HIS A 56 -12.16 -8.26 -10.32
N PRO A 57 -13.34 -8.79 -10.70
CA PRO A 57 -13.45 -10.08 -11.37
C PRO A 57 -12.51 -10.16 -12.58
N ALA A 58 -12.01 -11.36 -12.86
CA ALA A 58 -11.11 -11.59 -13.98
C ALA A 58 -11.71 -11.05 -15.28
N MET A 59 -10.90 -10.30 -16.01
CA MET A 59 -11.27 -9.71 -17.29
C MET A 59 -10.38 -10.23 -18.40
N ASP A 60 -10.95 -10.34 -19.60
CA ASP A 60 -10.20 -10.70 -20.79
C ASP A 60 -9.08 -9.69 -21.10
N ALA A 61 -8.05 -10.15 -21.79
CA ALA A 61 -6.99 -9.27 -22.28
C ALA A 61 -7.58 -8.18 -23.18
N LEU A 62 -7.04 -6.97 -23.04
CA LEU A 62 -7.44 -5.85 -23.89
C LEU A 62 -7.14 -6.16 -25.36
N THR A 63 -8.06 -5.78 -26.25
CA THR A 63 -7.81 -5.81 -27.67
C THR A 63 -6.67 -4.83 -28.02
N GLU A 64 -6.08 -4.99 -29.20
CA GLU A 64 -5.02 -4.08 -29.66
C GLU A 64 -5.51 -2.61 -29.77
N SER A 65 -6.78 -2.41 -30.19
CA SER A 65 -7.39 -1.07 -30.24
C SER A 65 -7.58 -0.47 -28.87
N SER A 66 -8.08 -1.26 -27.89
CA SER A 66 -8.26 -0.84 -26.49
C SER A 66 -6.92 -0.53 -25.82
N SER A 67 -5.88 -1.34 -26.11
CA SER A 67 -4.52 -1.11 -25.59
C SER A 67 -3.91 0.20 -26.13
N ARG A 68 -4.10 0.48 -27.43
CA ARG A 68 -3.64 1.74 -28.03
C ARG A 68 -4.36 2.96 -27.45
N GLU A 69 -5.67 2.86 -27.25
CA GLU A 69 -6.46 3.94 -26.65
C GLU A 69 -6.08 4.16 -25.18
N LEU A 70 -5.91 3.10 -24.39
CA LEU A 70 -5.45 3.20 -23.02
C LEU A 70 -4.09 3.90 -22.91
N LYS A 71 -3.15 3.51 -23.77
CA LYS A 71 -1.83 4.17 -23.86
C LYS A 71 -1.96 5.67 -24.18
N ARG A 72 -2.87 6.03 -25.08
CA ARG A 72 -3.16 7.43 -25.40
C ARG A 72 -3.71 8.19 -24.19
N LEU A 73 -4.67 7.61 -23.47
CA LEU A 73 -5.29 8.21 -22.28
C LEU A 73 -4.28 8.43 -21.14
N LEU A 74 -3.32 7.51 -20.98
CA LEU A 74 -2.31 7.58 -19.92
C LEU A 74 -1.06 8.37 -20.33
N SER A 75 -0.87 8.72 -21.61
CA SER A 75 0.38 9.24 -22.18
C SER A 75 0.89 10.54 -21.54
N GLU A 76 0.03 11.37 -20.98
CA GLU A 76 0.42 12.62 -20.32
C GLU A 76 1.20 12.36 -19.03
N HIS A 77 0.77 11.39 -18.22
CA HIS A 77 1.32 11.13 -16.89
C HIS A 77 2.18 9.88 -16.81
N LEU A 78 1.82 8.84 -17.56
CA LEU A 78 2.45 7.52 -17.55
C LEU A 78 2.81 7.09 -18.99
N PRO A 79 3.70 7.83 -19.70
CA PRO A 79 3.96 7.64 -21.13
C PRO A 79 4.72 6.37 -21.49
N ILE A 80 5.35 5.70 -20.52
CA ILE A 80 6.25 4.58 -20.79
C ILE A 80 5.54 3.27 -20.48
N GLU A 81 5.33 2.46 -21.51
CA GLU A 81 4.76 1.11 -21.40
C GLU A 81 5.87 0.07 -21.22
N ARG A 82 5.66 -0.84 -20.29
CA ARG A 82 6.55 -1.98 -20.04
C ARG A 82 5.74 -3.27 -19.90
N GLN A 83 6.29 -4.37 -20.43
CA GLN A 83 5.80 -5.70 -20.09
C GLN A 83 6.36 -6.10 -18.73
N ALA A 84 5.50 -6.59 -17.85
CA ALA A 84 5.84 -7.02 -16.52
C ALA A 84 5.27 -8.42 -16.27
N GLN A 85 5.81 -9.11 -15.28
CA GLN A 85 5.30 -10.40 -14.84
C GLN A 85 5.47 -10.55 -13.33
N ASP A 86 4.48 -11.17 -12.72
CA ASP A 86 4.59 -11.68 -11.35
C ASP A 86 4.83 -13.19 -11.40
N MET A 87 5.69 -13.67 -10.52
CA MET A 87 5.93 -15.11 -10.37
C MET A 87 5.18 -15.60 -9.13
N ALA A 88 4.23 -16.49 -9.33
CA ALA A 88 3.55 -17.20 -8.25
C ALA A 88 3.96 -18.68 -8.25
N TRP A 89 4.03 -19.27 -7.07
CA TRP A 89 4.26 -20.71 -6.92
C TRP A 89 2.93 -21.40 -6.61
N GLY A 90 2.46 -22.21 -7.54
CA GLY A 90 1.28 -23.06 -7.37
C GLY A 90 1.67 -24.50 -7.07
N MET A 91 0.73 -25.28 -6.53
CA MET A 91 0.90 -26.74 -6.42
C MET A 91 0.41 -27.37 -7.71
N GLY A 92 1.34 -27.93 -8.49
CA GLY A 92 1.01 -28.70 -9.70
C GLY A 92 0.43 -30.09 -9.39
N PRO A 93 -0.05 -30.81 -10.42
CA PRO A 93 -0.47 -32.19 -10.29
C PRO A 93 0.66 -33.03 -9.70
N GLY A 94 0.39 -33.72 -8.58
CA GLY A 94 1.40 -34.50 -7.86
C GLY A 94 2.13 -33.76 -6.72
N GLY A 95 1.69 -32.55 -6.33
CA GLY A 95 2.21 -31.84 -5.16
C GLY A 95 3.57 -31.15 -5.38
N SER A 96 4.05 -31.08 -6.62
CA SER A 96 5.29 -30.35 -6.93
C SER A 96 5.01 -28.86 -7.09
N PRO A 97 5.85 -27.96 -6.50
CA PRO A 97 5.73 -26.52 -6.72
C PRO A 97 5.98 -26.20 -8.20
N THR A 98 5.01 -25.55 -8.83
CA THR A 98 5.10 -25.14 -10.24
C THR A 98 5.03 -23.62 -10.31
N PRO A 99 6.02 -22.95 -10.91
CA PRO A 99 5.97 -21.51 -11.09
C PRO A 99 4.93 -21.15 -12.16
N THR A 100 4.04 -20.24 -11.83
CA THR A 100 3.12 -19.60 -12.77
C THR A 100 3.52 -18.15 -12.93
N ALA A 101 3.62 -17.68 -14.18
CA ALA A 101 3.89 -16.28 -14.48
C ALA A 101 2.60 -15.60 -14.93
N ASP A 102 2.12 -14.64 -14.17
CA ASP A 102 1.08 -13.71 -14.60
C ASP A 102 1.74 -12.53 -15.33
N ARG A 103 1.45 -12.37 -16.61
CA ARG A 103 1.99 -11.30 -17.45
C ARG A 103 0.98 -10.19 -17.58
N PHE A 104 1.44 -8.96 -17.39
CA PHE A 104 0.61 -7.77 -17.46
C PHE A 104 1.36 -6.57 -18.02
N VAL A 105 0.61 -5.52 -18.35
CA VAL A 105 1.16 -4.26 -18.82
C VAL A 105 1.31 -3.31 -17.64
N ARG A 106 2.47 -2.64 -17.58
CA ARG A 106 2.78 -1.58 -16.62
C ARG A 106 3.07 -0.29 -17.35
N TYR A 107 2.38 0.77 -16.96
CA TYR A 107 2.66 2.14 -17.43
C TYR A 107 3.41 2.90 -16.35
N VAL A 108 4.48 3.60 -16.70
CA VAL A 108 5.30 4.35 -15.75
C VAL A 108 5.52 5.78 -16.21
N ASN A 109 5.74 6.69 -15.26
CA ASN A 109 6.14 8.06 -15.56
C ASN A 109 7.62 8.13 -16.01
N ARG A 110 8.05 9.29 -16.53
CA ARG A 110 9.42 9.47 -17.07
C ARG A 110 10.50 9.29 -15.99
N ASP A 111 10.22 9.67 -14.76
CA ASP A 111 11.16 9.58 -13.64
C ASP A 111 11.21 8.17 -13.04
N ASN A 112 10.33 7.27 -13.49
CA ASN A 112 10.18 5.91 -12.96
C ASN A 112 9.85 5.88 -11.45
N THR A 113 9.03 6.83 -11.00
CA THR A 113 8.62 6.97 -9.60
C THR A 113 7.14 6.65 -9.39
N ILE A 114 6.34 6.59 -10.46
CA ILE A 114 4.93 6.24 -10.44
C ILE A 114 4.69 5.13 -11.47
N ALA A 115 3.96 4.08 -11.08
CA ALA A 115 3.56 3.00 -11.97
C ALA A 115 2.09 2.66 -11.81
N ALA A 116 1.46 2.31 -12.93
CA ALA A 116 0.15 1.66 -12.98
C ALA A 116 0.31 0.27 -13.61
N SER A 117 0.05 -0.78 -12.84
CA SER A 117 0.06 -2.17 -13.26
C SER A 117 -1.35 -2.65 -13.52
N LEU A 118 -1.64 -3.11 -14.75
CA LEU A 118 -2.96 -3.54 -15.17
C LEU A 118 -2.95 -5.06 -15.37
N LYS A 119 -3.42 -5.76 -14.36
CA LYS A 119 -3.54 -7.22 -14.32
C LYS A 119 -4.93 -7.68 -14.75
N SER A 120 -5.10 -8.97 -14.97
CA SER A 120 -6.40 -9.56 -15.30
C SER A 120 -7.46 -9.35 -14.20
N GLU A 121 -7.05 -9.25 -12.94
CA GLU A 121 -7.93 -9.20 -11.77
C GLU A 121 -7.67 -7.97 -10.88
N ALA A 122 -6.76 -7.06 -11.26
CA ALA A 122 -6.41 -5.92 -10.44
C ALA A 122 -5.84 -4.74 -11.24
N ILE A 123 -6.14 -3.55 -10.77
CA ILE A 123 -5.47 -2.31 -11.12
C ILE A 123 -4.68 -1.88 -9.89
N THR A 124 -3.36 -1.76 -10.03
CA THR A 124 -2.49 -1.31 -8.93
C THR A 124 -1.75 -0.05 -9.37
N VAL A 125 -1.85 1.01 -8.59
CA VAL A 125 -1.07 2.24 -8.80
C VAL A 125 -0.14 2.43 -7.61
N GLU A 126 1.14 2.69 -7.90
CA GLU A 126 2.20 2.79 -6.90
C GLU A 126 3.02 4.05 -7.11
N THR A 127 3.51 4.62 -6.00
CA THR A 127 4.44 5.74 -6.06
C THR A 127 5.52 5.66 -5.00
N THR A 128 6.77 5.98 -5.39
CA THR A 128 7.91 6.23 -4.49
C THR A 128 8.21 7.72 -4.33
N SER A 129 7.37 8.59 -4.92
CA SER A 129 7.44 10.06 -4.85
C SER A 129 6.10 10.61 -4.36
N TYR A 130 5.67 10.12 -3.20
CA TYR A 130 4.42 10.54 -2.59
C TYR A 130 4.53 11.94 -2.00
N THR A 131 3.53 12.78 -2.24
CA THR A 131 3.43 14.13 -1.67
C THR A 131 2.28 14.25 -0.69
N ASN A 132 1.06 13.93 -1.13
CA ASN A 132 -0.15 13.92 -0.31
C ASN A 132 -1.18 12.95 -0.90
N PHE A 133 -2.22 12.67 -0.13
CA PHE A 133 -3.27 11.72 -0.50
C PHE A 133 -4.06 12.17 -1.72
N GLU A 134 -4.46 13.44 -1.77
CA GLU A 134 -5.30 13.99 -2.84
C GLU A 134 -4.61 13.85 -4.20
N SER A 135 -3.37 14.31 -4.32
CA SER A 135 -2.60 14.23 -5.56
C SER A 135 -2.39 12.78 -6.01
N PHE A 136 -2.17 11.86 -5.07
CA PHE A 136 -2.02 10.45 -5.41
C PHE A 136 -3.36 9.84 -5.82
N CYS A 137 -4.44 10.15 -5.12
CA CYS A 137 -5.80 9.71 -5.45
C CYS A 137 -6.22 10.18 -6.86
N GLU A 138 -5.88 11.41 -7.26
CA GLU A 138 -6.11 11.91 -8.62
C GLU A 138 -5.41 11.05 -9.68
N VAL A 139 -4.16 10.66 -9.46
CA VAL A 139 -3.43 9.77 -10.38
C VAL A 139 -4.12 8.41 -10.46
N VAL A 140 -4.50 7.83 -9.32
CA VAL A 140 -5.22 6.54 -9.26
C VAL A 140 -6.53 6.61 -10.02
N MET A 141 -7.35 7.63 -9.75
CA MET A 141 -8.66 7.77 -10.41
C MET A 141 -8.51 7.95 -11.92
N ARG A 142 -7.51 8.69 -12.38
CA ARG A 142 -7.20 8.83 -13.80
C ARG A 142 -6.86 7.49 -14.46
N VAL A 143 -6.09 6.65 -13.81
CA VAL A 143 -5.75 5.30 -14.31
C VAL A 143 -6.98 4.41 -14.36
N VAL A 144 -7.78 4.39 -13.30
CA VAL A 144 -8.97 3.55 -13.21
C VAL A 144 -10.04 4.01 -14.22
N ASP A 145 -10.27 5.31 -14.35
CA ASP A 145 -11.19 5.89 -15.33
C ASP A 145 -10.74 5.57 -16.77
N ALA A 146 -9.46 5.72 -17.09
CA ALA A 146 -8.92 5.34 -18.40
C ALA A 146 -9.10 3.84 -18.68
N ARG A 147 -8.89 2.98 -17.68
CA ARG A 147 -9.09 1.53 -17.80
C ARG A 147 -10.58 1.19 -18.01
N ALA A 148 -11.47 1.81 -17.26
CA ALA A 148 -12.92 1.62 -17.37
C ALA A 148 -13.47 2.11 -18.73
N GLN A 149 -12.89 3.17 -19.29
CA GLN A 149 -13.28 3.71 -20.60
C GLN A 149 -12.98 2.75 -21.75
N VAL A 150 -11.88 2.02 -21.70
CA VAL A 150 -11.48 1.10 -22.78
C VAL A 150 -12.07 -0.30 -22.64
N SER A 151 -12.45 -0.69 -21.43
CA SER A 151 -13.11 -1.96 -21.14
C SER A 151 -13.81 -1.87 -19.79
N SER A 152 -15.11 -2.09 -19.79
CA SER A 152 -15.95 -1.97 -18.59
C SER A 152 -15.46 -2.86 -17.45
N ILE A 153 -15.31 -2.30 -16.27
CA ILE A 153 -15.05 -3.03 -15.03
C ILE A 153 -16.38 -3.44 -14.45
N VAL A 154 -16.63 -4.74 -14.35
CA VAL A 154 -17.94 -5.29 -13.97
C VAL A 154 -18.29 -5.02 -12.51
N GLY A 155 -17.28 -5.06 -11.63
CA GLY A 155 -17.50 -4.87 -10.21
C GLY A 155 -16.20 -4.79 -9.42
N VAL A 156 -16.31 -4.64 -8.11
CA VAL A 156 -15.18 -4.46 -7.20
C VAL A 156 -15.17 -5.56 -6.14
N GLU A 157 -14.05 -6.26 -6.00
CA GLU A 157 -13.85 -7.33 -5.02
C GLU A 157 -13.03 -6.89 -3.80
N ARG A 158 -12.12 -5.93 -3.99
CA ARG A 158 -11.30 -5.35 -2.92
C ARG A 158 -10.79 -3.97 -3.33
N ILE A 159 -10.71 -3.08 -2.35
CA ILE A 159 -9.99 -1.81 -2.48
C ILE A 159 -8.95 -1.78 -1.36
N GLY A 160 -7.70 -1.42 -1.67
CA GLY A 160 -6.61 -1.37 -0.71
C GLY A 160 -5.77 -0.11 -0.84
N LEU A 161 -5.31 0.40 0.30
CA LEU A 161 -4.37 1.50 0.44
C LEU A 161 -3.25 1.06 1.38
N ARG A 162 -2.01 1.07 0.92
CA ARG A 162 -0.85 0.65 1.69
C ARG A 162 0.23 1.71 1.69
N TYR A 163 0.78 1.96 2.86
CA TYR A 163 1.95 2.81 3.09
C TYR A 163 3.12 1.97 3.61
N VAL A 164 4.26 2.07 2.94
CA VAL A 164 5.53 1.53 3.44
C VAL A 164 6.40 2.70 3.85
N LEU A 165 6.72 2.77 5.14
CA LEU A 165 7.50 3.86 5.71
C LEU A 165 8.85 3.31 6.20
N GLU A 166 9.90 4.08 5.95
CA GLU A 166 11.28 3.76 6.29
C GLU A 166 11.84 4.86 7.19
N VAL A 167 11.61 4.71 8.50
CA VAL A 167 12.05 5.69 9.50
C VAL A 167 13.54 5.52 9.77
N ARG A 168 14.32 6.56 9.52
CA ARG A 168 15.75 6.62 9.80
C ARG A 168 16.04 7.69 10.82
N VAL A 169 16.87 7.33 11.80
CA VAL A 169 17.21 8.19 12.94
C VAL A 169 18.71 8.19 13.14
N PRO A 170 19.26 9.20 13.83
CA PRO A 170 20.70 9.23 14.16
C PRO A 170 21.12 8.00 14.96
N VAL A 171 22.23 7.42 14.57
CA VAL A 171 22.87 6.32 15.30
C VAL A 171 23.60 6.90 16.51
N GLY A 172 23.47 6.28 17.68
CA GLY A 172 24.15 6.67 18.90
C GLY A 172 25.69 6.53 18.80
N VAL A 173 26.41 7.15 19.70
CA VAL A 173 27.89 7.12 19.74
C VAL A 173 28.46 5.72 19.95
N ASP A 174 27.66 4.81 20.48
CA ASP A 174 27.98 3.37 20.67
C ASP A 174 27.62 2.52 19.44
N GLY A 175 27.20 3.13 18.34
CA GLY A 175 26.76 2.44 17.11
C GLY A 175 25.37 1.82 17.19
N ARG A 176 24.60 2.08 18.25
CA ARG A 176 23.26 1.54 18.46
C ARG A 176 22.20 2.59 18.30
N ILE A 177 20.96 2.16 18.02
CA ILE A 177 19.78 3.01 18.02
C ILE A 177 18.89 2.57 19.18
N ASP A 178 18.58 3.51 20.06
CA ASP A 178 17.51 3.34 21.05
C ASP A 178 16.18 3.76 20.41
N TRP A 179 15.47 2.78 19.85
CA TRP A 179 14.19 3.01 19.18
C TRP A 179 13.12 3.58 20.11
N ALA A 180 13.22 3.40 21.43
CA ALA A 180 12.28 3.95 22.40
C ALA A 180 12.22 5.49 22.41
N ASN A 181 13.28 6.14 21.91
CA ASN A 181 13.29 7.59 21.78
C ASN A 181 12.49 8.10 20.55
N TRP A 182 12.23 7.23 19.58
CA TRP A 182 11.73 7.62 18.26
C TRP A 182 10.38 7.01 17.89
N ILE A 183 10.13 5.79 18.38
CA ILE A 183 8.96 4.99 18.07
C ILE A 183 8.12 4.84 19.32
N SER A 184 6.80 4.88 19.20
CA SER A 184 5.89 4.77 20.34
C SER A 184 6.00 3.42 21.04
N GLU A 185 5.78 3.44 22.36
CA GLU A 185 6.00 2.32 23.27
C GLU A 185 5.35 1.00 22.84
N PRO A 186 4.10 0.96 22.35
CA PRO A 186 3.46 -0.30 21.97
C PRO A 186 4.22 -1.08 20.89
N LEU A 187 5.05 -0.39 20.08
CA LEU A 187 5.76 -1.01 18.97
C LEU A 187 7.18 -1.48 19.31
N ILE A 188 7.67 -1.17 20.52
CA ILE A 188 9.02 -1.52 20.97
C ILE A 188 9.03 -2.53 22.11
N GLY A 189 7.88 -3.16 22.42
CA GLY A 189 7.71 -4.06 23.54
C GLY A 189 8.82 -5.10 23.76
N PRO A 190 9.30 -5.82 22.73
CA PRO A 190 10.37 -6.79 22.87
C PRO A 190 11.70 -6.21 23.40
N GLN A 191 12.00 -4.95 23.11
CA GLN A 191 13.22 -4.28 23.59
C GLN A 191 13.21 -4.12 25.13
N ARG A 192 12.01 -4.00 25.75
CA ARG A 192 11.86 -3.79 27.20
C ARG A 192 11.99 -5.06 28.04
N ILE A 193 11.82 -6.22 27.41
CA ILE A 193 11.88 -7.51 28.11
C ILE A 193 13.18 -8.26 27.82
N ALA A 194 14.19 -7.59 27.27
CA ALA A 194 15.48 -8.21 26.94
C ALA A 194 16.12 -8.78 28.23
N PRO A 195 16.51 -10.07 28.24
CA PRO A 195 17.19 -10.67 29.39
C PRO A 195 18.56 -10.03 29.63
N SER A 196 18.98 -10.00 30.90
CA SER A 196 20.30 -9.47 31.26
C SER A 196 21.41 -10.21 30.52
N GLY A 197 22.33 -9.46 29.91
CA GLY A 197 23.49 -10.00 29.17
C GLY A 197 23.16 -10.40 27.71
N LEU A 198 21.91 -10.28 27.27
CA LEU A 198 21.52 -10.47 25.88
C LEU A 198 21.10 -9.14 25.25
N ALA A 199 21.53 -8.91 23.99
CA ALA A 199 21.11 -7.78 23.20
C ALA A 199 20.03 -8.22 22.19
N LEU A 200 18.94 -7.48 22.11
CA LEU A 200 17.94 -7.68 21.06
C LEU A 200 18.53 -7.19 19.73
N THR A 201 18.73 -8.09 18.79
CA THR A 201 19.32 -7.78 17.47
C THR A 201 18.29 -7.63 16.37
N GLU A 202 17.19 -8.37 16.45
CA GLU A 202 16.13 -8.37 15.46
C GLU A 202 14.79 -8.73 16.09
N TRP A 203 13.71 -8.09 15.67
CA TRP A 203 12.35 -8.41 16.03
C TRP A 203 11.37 -7.80 15.03
N GLN A 204 10.18 -8.38 14.96
CA GLN A 204 9.09 -7.90 14.12
C GLN A 204 7.77 -8.07 14.85
N GLY A 205 6.85 -7.15 14.61
CA GLY A 205 5.49 -7.21 15.12
C GLY A 205 4.45 -7.07 14.01
N ALA A 206 3.25 -7.59 14.26
CA ALA A 206 2.10 -7.40 13.41
C ALA A 206 0.84 -7.27 14.26
N ALA A 207 -0.07 -6.38 13.85
CA ALA A 207 -1.40 -6.27 14.42
C ALA A 207 -2.45 -6.17 13.31
N VAL A 208 -3.63 -6.75 13.54
CA VAL A 208 -4.75 -6.73 12.60
C VAL A 208 -5.94 -6.12 13.31
N TYR A 209 -6.44 -5.03 12.77
CA TYR A 209 -7.66 -4.35 13.20
C TYR A 209 -8.78 -4.64 12.22
N ARG A 210 -9.99 -4.84 12.70
CA ARG A 210 -11.18 -5.04 11.89
C ARG A 210 -12.33 -4.22 12.45
N GLU A 211 -13.10 -3.61 11.59
CA GLU A 211 -14.36 -2.97 11.99
C GLU A 211 -15.35 -4.02 12.54
N ALA A 212 -16.23 -3.56 13.45
CA ALA A 212 -17.34 -4.38 13.95
C ALA A 212 -18.32 -4.75 12.83
N GLN A 213 -18.45 -3.92 11.80
CA GLN A 213 -19.19 -4.24 10.58
C GLN A 213 -18.24 -4.90 9.56
N PRO A 214 -18.68 -5.92 8.81
CA PRO A 214 -17.82 -6.59 7.86
C PRO A 214 -17.42 -5.66 6.72
N GLY A 215 -16.14 -5.69 6.38
CA GLY A 215 -15.62 -5.00 5.20
C GLY A 215 -14.24 -4.40 5.36
N LYS A 216 -14.02 -3.52 6.34
CA LYS A 216 -12.75 -2.82 6.49
C LYS A 216 -11.79 -3.53 7.46
N SER A 217 -10.53 -3.56 7.09
CA SER A 217 -9.45 -4.08 7.92
C SER A 217 -8.21 -3.23 7.76
N LEU A 218 -7.41 -3.12 8.82
CA LEU A 218 -6.13 -2.46 8.80
C LEU A 218 -5.10 -3.40 9.42
N ILE A 219 -4.00 -3.62 8.71
CA ILE A 219 -2.88 -4.44 9.15
C ILE A 219 -1.67 -3.54 9.29
N ILE A 220 -1.02 -3.58 10.43
CA ILE A 220 0.29 -2.97 10.63
C ILE A 220 1.34 -4.05 10.80
N ARG A 221 2.49 -3.87 10.13
CA ARG A 221 3.71 -4.67 10.35
C ARG A 221 4.83 -3.70 10.64
N TYR A 222 5.68 -4.04 11.60
CA TYR A 222 6.68 -3.10 12.04
C TYR A 222 7.88 -3.80 12.67
N GLY A 223 9.01 -3.11 12.68
CA GLY A 223 10.23 -3.60 13.31
C GLY A 223 11.50 -2.98 12.73
N PRO A 224 12.63 -3.10 13.44
CA PRO A 224 13.91 -2.66 12.92
C PRO A 224 14.40 -3.54 11.77
N GLY A 225 15.07 -2.92 10.81
CA GLY A 225 15.72 -3.59 9.68
C GLY A 225 17.07 -2.96 9.37
N ILE A 226 17.83 -3.61 8.50
CA ILE A 226 19.12 -3.13 7.99
C ILE A 226 19.05 -3.13 6.46
N GLY A 227 19.57 -2.08 5.85
CA GLY A 227 19.54 -1.94 4.39
C GLY A 227 18.58 -0.84 3.94
N GLN A 228 17.58 -1.19 3.17
CA GLN A 228 16.51 -0.32 2.67
C GLN A 228 15.18 -1.09 2.73
N ALA A 229 14.06 -0.39 2.97
CA ALA A 229 12.74 -1.01 3.03
C ALA A 229 12.26 -1.53 1.66
N LEU A 230 12.70 -0.90 0.58
CA LEU A 230 12.45 -1.39 -0.78
C LEU A 230 13.71 -2.06 -1.32
N ASP A 231 13.52 -3.21 -1.98
CA ASP A 231 14.59 -3.92 -2.69
C ASP A 231 15.22 -3.01 -3.76
N GLN A 232 16.53 -3.14 -3.99
CA GLN A 232 17.26 -2.38 -5.00
C GLN A 232 16.79 -2.68 -6.43
N ASN A 233 16.21 -3.86 -6.65
CA ASN A 233 15.62 -4.28 -7.92
C ASN A 233 14.13 -3.95 -8.02
N TYR A 234 13.59 -3.17 -7.07
CA TYR A 234 12.20 -2.74 -7.16
C TYR A 234 11.95 -1.99 -8.47
N HIS A 235 10.80 -2.23 -9.09
CA HIS A 235 10.52 -1.69 -10.43
C HIS A 235 10.38 -0.16 -10.48
N LEU A 236 10.16 0.51 -9.34
CA LEU A 236 10.18 1.97 -9.21
C LEU A 236 11.48 2.44 -8.56
N ARG A 237 11.92 3.62 -8.96
CA ARG A 237 13.09 4.29 -8.42
C ARG A 237 12.70 5.28 -7.33
N ARG A 238 13.43 5.33 -6.24
CA ARG A 238 13.38 6.46 -5.29
C ARG A 238 14.24 7.61 -5.84
N ILE A 239 13.72 8.85 -5.83
CA ILE A 239 14.46 10.04 -6.30
C ILE A 239 15.73 10.21 -5.46
N THR A 240 15.58 10.13 -4.15
CA THR A 240 16.69 10.21 -3.19
C THR A 240 16.70 8.94 -2.36
N PRO A 241 17.35 7.85 -2.84
CA PRO A 241 17.45 6.63 -2.05
C PRO A 241 18.30 6.89 -0.81
N PRO A 242 17.85 6.46 0.38
CA PRO A 242 18.65 6.59 1.58
C PRO A 242 19.90 5.70 1.50
N GLN A 243 20.93 6.05 2.26
CA GLN A 243 22.10 5.19 2.40
C GLN A 243 21.71 3.87 3.07
N GLN A 244 22.47 2.80 2.73
CA GLN A 244 22.34 1.52 3.41
C GLN A 244 22.60 1.69 4.90
N GLY A 245 21.76 1.13 5.75
CA GLY A 245 21.91 1.25 7.20
C GLY A 245 20.67 0.83 7.96
N PRO A 246 20.65 1.04 9.28
CA PRO A 246 19.51 0.70 10.11
C PRO A 246 18.31 1.62 9.82
N TYR A 247 17.12 1.04 9.84
CA TYR A 247 15.84 1.74 9.73
C TYR A 247 14.78 1.04 10.58
N PHE A 248 13.66 1.72 10.83
CA PHE A 248 12.46 1.11 11.37
C PHE A 248 11.40 1.06 10.29
N LEU A 249 10.95 -0.16 9.97
CA LEU A 249 9.85 -0.38 9.04
C LEU A 249 8.53 -0.12 9.74
N MET A 250 7.64 0.61 9.08
CA MET A 250 6.22 0.65 9.36
C MET A 250 5.48 0.38 8.05
N ASP A 251 4.72 -0.70 8.00
CA ASP A 251 3.93 -1.13 6.83
C ASP A 251 2.47 -1.14 7.25
N ILE A 252 1.70 -0.17 6.75
CA ILE A 252 0.29 0.06 7.08
C ILE A 252 -0.51 -0.32 5.85
N ASP A 253 -1.31 -1.39 5.92
CA ASP A 253 -2.15 -1.92 4.84
C ASP A 253 -3.62 -1.86 5.26
N SER A 254 -4.34 -0.86 4.78
CA SER A 254 -5.76 -0.65 5.00
C SER A 254 -6.54 -1.13 3.78
N PHE A 255 -7.59 -1.94 3.97
CA PHE A 255 -8.36 -2.45 2.85
C PHE A 255 -9.82 -2.70 3.19
N TRP A 256 -10.64 -2.61 2.18
CA TRP A 256 -12.04 -2.96 2.20
C TRP A 256 -12.32 -4.14 1.29
N THR A 257 -13.18 -5.05 1.76
CA THR A 257 -13.70 -6.19 0.99
C THR A 257 -15.21 -6.25 1.19
N PRO A 258 -16.03 -6.33 0.14
CA PRO A 258 -17.48 -6.40 0.27
C PRO A 258 -17.92 -7.56 1.16
N ALA A 259 -18.97 -7.33 1.96
CA ALA A 259 -19.50 -8.34 2.85
C ALA A 259 -20.16 -9.50 2.09
N GLY A 260 -20.05 -10.71 2.66
CA GLY A 260 -20.76 -11.89 2.16
C GLY A 260 -20.34 -12.38 0.77
N GLY A 261 -19.20 -11.93 0.25
CA GLY A 261 -18.75 -12.28 -1.10
C GLY A 261 -19.52 -11.56 -2.21
N ALA A 262 -20.26 -10.48 -1.87
CA ALA A 262 -20.89 -9.62 -2.85
C ALA A 262 -19.84 -8.95 -3.75
N ILE A 263 -20.19 -8.65 -4.99
CA ILE A 263 -19.36 -7.91 -5.93
C ILE A 263 -20.20 -6.71 -6.37
N PRO A 264 -20.10 -5.55 -5.66
CA PRO A 264 -20.80 -4.35 -6.06
C PRO A 264 -20.33 -3.89 -7.43
N GLU A 265 -21.21 -3.28 -8.19
CA GLU A 265 -20.86 -2.68 -9.48
C GLU A 265 -19.75 -1.65 -9.32
N TYR A 266 -18.87 -1.60 -10.30
CA TYR A 266 -17.86 -0.55 -10.37
C TYR A 266 -18.54 0.82 -10.41
N ASN A 267 -18.18 1.67 -9.47
CA ASN A 267 -18.65 3.03 -9.36
C ASN A 267 -17.51 3.93 -8.88
N ARG A 268 -17.30 5.05 -9.57
CA ARG A 268 -16.24 6.01 -9.24
C ARG A 268 -16.39 6.56 -7.82
N ASP A 269 -17.62 6.90 -7.40
CA ASP A 269 -17.88 7.43 -6.07
C ASP A 269 -17.59 6.40 -4.98
N LEU A 270 -17.89 5.11 -5.22
CA LEU A 270 -17.53 4.01 -4.34
C LEU A 270 -16.00 3.98 -4.12
N LEU A 271 -15.20 4.12 -5.18
CA LEU A 271 -13.74 4.11 -5.05
C LEU A 271 -13.23 5.30 -4.26
N VAL A 272 -13.68 6.53 -4.60
CA VAL A 272 -13.23 7.76 -3.93
C VAL A 272 -13.59 7.71 -2.45
N THR A 273 -14.86 7.40 -2.12
CA THR A 273 -15.29 7.29 -0.72
C THR A 273 -14.53 6.22 0.04
N THR A 274 -14.34 5.04 -0.57
CA THR A 274 -13.63 3.95 0.09
C THR A 274 -12.15 4.29 0.30
N PHE A 275 -11.47 4.93 -0.65
CA PHE A 275 -10.07 5.34 -0.45
C PHE A 275 -9.93 6.37 0.68
N GLN A 276 -10.87 7.33 0.80
CA GLN A 276 -10.91 8.27 1.93
C GLN A 276 -11.11 7.54 3.27
N ASP A 277 -12.07 6.64 3.32
CA ASP A 277 -12.36 5.81 4.50
C ASP A 277 -11.18 4.91 4.93
N LEU A 278 -10.30 4.52 3.99
CA LEU A 278 -9.08 3.76 4.28
C LEU A 278 -7.91 4.66 4.68
N TYR A 279 -7.90 5.90 4.21
CA TYR A 279 -6.87 6.88 4.53
C TYR A 279 -6.90 7.33 5.98
N GLU A 280 -8.07 7.72 6.51
CA GLU A 280 -8.22 8.24 7.87
C GLU A 280 -7.63 7.31 8.96
N PRO A 281 -7.99 6.01 9.04
CA PRO A 281 -7.40 5.13 10.03
C PRO A 281 -5.89 4.90 9.80
N SER A 282 -5.43 4.94 8.54
CA SER A 282 -4.00 4.82 8.23
C SER A 282 -3.21 6.02 8.75
N GLN A 283 -3.75 7.23 8.61
CA GLN A 283 -3.16 8.45 9.16
C GLN A 283 -3.16 8.45 10.68
N THR A 284 -4.27 8.09 11.31
CA THR A 284 -4.36 7.98 12.76
C THR A 284 -3.28 7.04 13.31
N VAL A 285 -3.16 5.85 12.74
CA VAL A 285 -2.14 4.88 13.14
C VAL A 285 -0.74 5.44 12.93
N PHE A 286 -0.47 6.06 11.78
CA PHE A 286 0.82 6.69 11.51
C PHE A 286 1.19 7.71 12.60
N GLN A 287 0.28 8.61 12.94
CA GLN A 287 0.53 9.62 13.97
C GLN A 287 0.80 9.03 15.35
N GLU A 288 0.08 7.96 15.72
CA GLU A 288 0.25 7.26 17.01
C GLU A 288 1.52 6.40 17.08
N MET A 289 2.07 5.99 15.93
CA MET A 289 3.31 5.21 15.87
C MET A 289 4.57 6.05 16.16
N LEU A 290 4.47 7.39 16.08
CA LEU A 290 5.60 8.31 16.20
C LEU A 290 5.64 8.99 17.56
N THR A 291 6.86 9.13 18.12
CA THR A 291 7.04 9.98 19.29
C THR A 291 7.04 11.47 18.90
N SER A 292 6.76 12.37 19.85
CA SER A 292 6.90 13.82 19.65
C SER A 292 8.32 14.17 19.17
N ARG A 293 9.34 13.50 19.72
CA ARG A 293 10.73 13.73 19.32
C ARG A 293 10.96 13.43 17.84
N LEU A 294 10.43 12.31 17.32
CA LEU A 294 10.57 12.00 15.89
C LEU A 294 9.90 13.08 15.02
N LYS A 295 8.68 13.48 15.40
CA LYS A 295 7.93 14.52 14.70
C LYS A 295 8.71 15.84 14.66
N ASP A 296 9.22 16.30 15.80
CA ASP A 296 9.87 17.63 15.93
C ASP A 296 11.28 17.63 15.33
N ASP A 297 12.07 16.59 15.57
CA ASP A 297 13.49 16.57 15.19
C ASP A 297 13.72 16.17 13.72
N LEU A 298 12.84 15.38 13.11
CA LEU A 298 13.07 14.80 11.79
C LEU A 298 11.99 15.10 10.76
N LEU A 299 10.72 15.13 11.14
CA LEU A 299 9.62 15.20 10.16
C LEU A 299 9.20 16.64 9.84
N ARG A 300 9.34 17.58 10.81
CA ARG A 300 8.95 18.98 10.66
C ARG A 300 10.07 19.92 10.19
N ARG A 301 11.28 19.42 10.00
CA ARG A 301 12.45 20.22 9.58
C ARG A 301 12.51 20.52 8.09
#